data_59d3b7bb69aa30c56c38c90dfb3b9032
#
_entry.id   59d3b7bb69aa30c56c38c90dfb3b9032
#
_cell.length_a   1.000
_cell.length_b   1.000
_cell.length_c   1.000
_cell.angle_alpha   90.00
_cell.angle_beta   90.00
_cell.angle_gamma   90.00
#
_symmetry.space_group_name_H-M   'P 1'
#
loop_
_entity.id
_entity.type
_entity.pdbx_description
1 polymer ?
#
loop_
_entity_poly.entity_id
_entity_poly.type
_entity_poly.pdbx_seq_one_letter_code
_entity_poly.pdbx_strand_id
1 'polypeptide(L)'
;MSATIDDVTKALREVLADDQVRDGDSELDLHAGDLSFHEPHRPDLVVYPSSTDEVALVLKVASGHGIPVTPFGVGTSLEGHVIPIHGGISLDLSRLGRILEISPENLTATVQAGVTRLTLERAAGQHGLFFPVDPGADATLGGMAATNAAGTTTVRYGKMRANTLALEAVLADGRIIRTGSRTAKTSAGYDLTGLLIGSEGTLAVITEVTVRLHAIPEHAVALRISFPDIESACRTAAGVVAAGAGVTRVELLDAWIVAAVNAYSGTSYPATPCLFVEATGSEEVVLADLELVQAIAEAEGATDVVHERDPDARARLWKSRHDAAHATAATFPGTKERATDVCVPLTELAGAARFARAEIDRLGLNAGLVGHAGDGNLHIAAQIEPGEIGLSEELVHNVVDDALARGGTCTGEHGIGLGKIGALEKEHGDLISLMLAIKASFDPHGILNPGKVLPDNPPTQ
;
A
#
# COMPACT_ATOMS: atom_id res chain seq x y z
N MET A 1 -22.59 15.16 31.33
CA MET A 1 -21.19 15.66 31.32
C MET A 1 -20.51 14.91 30.19
N SER A 2 -19.85 15.61 29.27
CA SER A 2 -19.05 14.97 28.25
C SER A 2 -17.93 14.23 28.99
N ALA A 3 -17.76 12.93 28.72
CA ALA A 3 -16.66 12.15 29.25
C ALA A 3 -15.35 12.71 28.70
N THR A 4 -14.33 12.77 29.53
CA THR A 4 -13.02 13.29 29.16
C THR A 4 -12.07 12.15 28.80
N ILE A 5 -11.01 12.44 28.09
CA ILE A 5 -9.94 11.46 27.83
C ILE A 5 -9.34 10.92 29.15
N ASP A 6 -9.32 11.75 30.20
CA ASP A 6 -8.83 11.36 31.54
C ASP A 6 -9.69 10.23 32.15
N ASP A 7 -11.03 10.27 31.97
CA ASP A 7 -11.94 9.23 32.44
C ASP A 7 -11.64 7.91 31.71
N VAL A 8 -11.41 7.97 30.41
CA VAL A 8 -11.05 6.81 29.58
C VAL A 8 -9.67 6.28 29.96
N THR A 9 -8.68 7.13 30.12
CA THR A 9 -7.31 6.75 30.53
C THR A 9 -7.34 6.02 31.88
N LYS A 10 -8.11 6.53 32.83
CA LYS A 10 -8.28 5.89 34.13
C LYS A 10 -8.94 4.51 34.00
N ALA A 11 -10.03 4.42 33.23
CA ALA A 11 -10.73 3.15 33.02
C ALA A 11 -9.84 2.09 32.35
N LEU A 12 -9.03 2.50 31.39
CA LEU A 12 -8.09 1.59 30.73
C LEU A 12 -6.95 1.14 31.65
N ARG A 13 -6.40 2.03 32.50
CA ARG A 13 -5.37 1.68 33.49
C ARG A 13 -5.87 0.77 34.61
N GLU A 14 -7.17 0.66 34.82
CA GLU A 14 -7.75 -0.29 35.78
C GLU A 14 -7.76 -1.74 35.26
N VAL A 15 -7.69 -1.93 33.93
CA VAL A 15 -7.90 -3.25 33.28
C VAL A 15 -6.74 -3.70 32.39
N LEU A 16 -5.86 -2.80 31.99
CA LEU A 16 -4.65 -3.07 31.22
C LEU A 16 -3.41 -2.85 32.09
N ALA A 17 -2.27 -3.42 31.70
CA ALA A 17 -1.01 -3.22 32.39
C ALA A 17 -0.49 -1.78 32.20
N ASP A 18 0.27 -1.26 33.15
CA ASP A 18 0.77 0.13 33.16
C ASP A 18 1.61 0.48 31.90
N ASP A 19 2.31 -0.51 31.34
CA ASP A 19 3.13 -0.34 30.15
C ASP A 19 2.32 -0.38 28.83
N GLN A 20 1.02 -0.70 28.91
CA GLN A 20 0.12 -0.72 27.76
C GLN A 20 -0.61 0.60 27.53
N VAL A 21 -0.65 1.52 28.51
CA VAL A 21 -1.38 2.78 28.42
C VAL A 21 -0.40 3.95 28.60
N ARG A 22 -0.08 4.64 27.51
CA ARG A 22 1.02 5.61 27.41
C ARG A 22 0.53 6.98 27.00
N ASP A 23 0.95 8.02 27.73
CA ASP A 23 0.60 9.42 27.51
C ASP A 23 1.83 10.36 27.56
N GLY A 24 3.03 9.79 27.47
CA GLY A 24 4.28 10.55 27.43
C GLY A 24 4.54 11.19 26.07
N ASP A 25 5.14 12.38 26.06
CA ASP A 25 5.40 13.18 24.84
C ASP A 25 6.06 12.37 23.71
N SER A 26 7.07 11.54 24.01
CA SER A 26 7.77 10.75 23.00
C SER A 26 6.87 9.70 22.34
N GLU A 27 5.94 9.11 23.10
CA GLU A 27 4.97 8.15 22.57
C GLU A 27 3.93 8.86 21.69
N LEU A 28 3.44 10.02 22.14
CA LEU A 28 2.47 10.81 21.38
C LEU A 28 3.10 11.33 20.07
N ASP A 29 4.38 11.77 20.10
CA ASP A 29 5.11 12.19 18.90
C ASP A 29 5.31 11.05 17.89
N LEU A 30 5.63 9.85 18.36
CA LEU A 30 5.83 8.67 17.50
C LEU A 30 4.54 8.28 16.75
N HIS A 31 3.38 8.53 17.37
CA HIS A 31 2.08 8.19 16.81
C HIS A 31 1.34 9.38 16.18
N ALA A 32 2.04 10.51 16.00
CA ALA A 32 1.46 11.72 15.42
C ALA A 32 1.37 11.71 13.89
N GLY A 33 2.15 10.85 13.22
CA GLY A 33 2.30 10.89 11.76
C GLY A 33 2.63 9.55 11.13
N ASP A 34 2.75 9.58 9.80
CA ASP A 34 3.23 8.51 8.95
C ASP A 34 4.26 9.04 7.93
N LEU A 35 4.54 8.28 6.87
CA LEU A 35 5.49 8.71 5.82
C LEU A 35 4.84 9.66 4.79
N SER A 36 3.60 10.08 5.00
CA SER A 36 2.88 10.95 4.07
C SER A 36 3.38 12.40 4.11
N PHE A 37 2.90 13.18 3.14
CA PHE A 37 3.13 14.62 3.07
C PHE A 37 2.32 15.42 4.12
N HIS A 38 1.34 14.79 4.77
CA HIS A 38 0.41 15.45 5.70
C HIS A 38 1.09 15.93 6.99
N GLU A 39 0.51 16.96 7.61
CA GLU A 39 1.00 17.49 8.88
C GLU A 39 0.68 16.53 10.04
N PRO A 40 1.65 16.28 10.93
CA PRO A 40 1.44 15.44 12.09
C PRO A 40 0.40 16.01 13.05
N HIS A 41 -0.37 15.13 13.68
CA HIS A 41 -1.28 15.48 14.77
C HIS A 41 -1.17 14.43 15.88
N ARG A 42 -0.88 14.86 17.14
CA ARG A 42 -0.72 13.95 18.28
C ARG A 42 -2.06 13.32 18.69
N PRO A 43 -2.08 12.01 19.04
CA PRO A 43 -3.18 11.47 19.82
C PRO A 43 -3.15 12.03 21.25
N ASP A 44 -4.23 11.84 22.00
CA ASP A 44 -4.26 12.13 23.44
C ASP A 44 -3.67 10.97 24.26
N LEU A 45 -3.74 9.75 23.72
CA LEU A 45 -3.32 8.51 24.39
C LEU A 45 -2.84 7.48 23.37
N VAL A 46 -1.82 6.70 23.74
CA VAL A 46 -1.40 5.51 22.99
C VAL A 46 -1.69 4.27 23.82
N VAL A 47 -2.32 3.26 23.20
CA VAL A 47 -2.65 1.99 23.86
C VAL A 47 -2.07 0.81 23.07
N TYR A 48 -1.36 -0.09 23.75
CA TYR A 48 -0.67 -1.26 23.21
C TYR A 48 -1.35 -2.57 23.65
N PRO A 49 -2.44 -3.01 23.04
CA PRO A 49 -3.08 -4.27 23.39
C PRO A 49 -2.20 -5.47 23.00
N SER A 50 -2.23 -6.52 23.81
CA SER A 50 -1.49 -7.78 23.63
C SER A 50 -2.38 -8.93 23.13
N SER A 51 -3.68 -8.71 23.06
CA SER A 51 -4.68 -9.69 22.61
C SER A 51 -5.88 -9.04 21.94
N THR A 52 -6.63 -9.81 21.16
CA THR A 52 -7.89 -9.39 20.56
C THR A 52 -8.93 -8.98 21.62
N ASP A 53 -8.95 -9.68 22.77
CA ASP A 53 -9.87 -9.34 23.88
C ASP A 53 -9.53 -7.96 24.46
N GLU A 54 -8.25 -7.60 24.57
CA GLU A 54 -7.85 -6.26 25.00
C GLU A 54 -8.22 -5.18 23.98
N VAL A 55 -8.08 -5.45 22.65
CA VAL A 55 -8.59 -4.57 21.61
C VAL A 55 -10.10 -4.35 21.76
N ALA A 56 -10.86 -5.43 22.00
CA ALA A 56 -12.30 -5.35 22.21
C ALA A 56 -12.68 -4.52 23.44
N LEU A 57 -11.90 -4.67 24.51
CA LEU A 57 -12.08 -3.89 25.73
C LEU A 57 -11.82 -2.39 25.49
N VAL A 58 -10.71 -2.04 24.82
CA VAL A 58 -10.39 -0.64 24.48
C VAL A 58 -11.50 -0.01 23.64
N LEU A 59 -11.93 -0.69 22.58
CA LEU A 59 -12.99 -0.18 21.71
C LEU A 59 -14.32 -0.02 22.45
N LYS A 60 -14.67 -0.96 23.32
CA LYS A 60 -15.89 -0.86 24.14
C LYS A 60 -15.84 0.36 25.08
N VAL A 61 -14.70 0.61 25.72
CA VAL A 61 -14.50 1.78 26.58
C VAL A 61 -14.57 3.06 25.75
N ALA A 62 -13.83 3.14 24.64
CA ALA A 62 -13.82 4.30 23.75
C ALA A 62 -15.22 4.61 23.20
N SER A 63 -15.95 3.59 22.72
CA SER A 63 -17.31 3.73 22.20
C SER A 63 -18.30 4.23 23.25
N GLY A 64 -18.18 3.73 24.49
CA GLY A 64 -19.03 4.18 25.61
C GLY A 64 -18.84 5.64 25.99
N HIS A 65 -17.71 6.24 25.60
CA HIS A 65 -17.35 7.63 25.89
C HIS A 65 -17.30 8.53 24.65
N GLY A 66 -17.49 7.97 23.44
CA GLY A 66 -17.40 8.69 22.17
C GLY A 66 -16.00 9.20 21.85
N ILE A 67 -14.95 8.48 22.30
CA ILE A 67 -13.55 8.84 22.06
C ILE A 67 -13.07 8.22 20.74
N PRO A 68 -12.46 9.01 19.82
CA PRO A 68 -11.86 8.51 18.59
C PRO A 68 -10.78 7.46 18.83
N VAL A 69 -10.70 6.47 17.93
CA VAL A 69 -9.64 5.44 17.93
C VAL A 69 -9.05 5.33 16.54
N THR A 70 -7.76 5.59 16.42
CA THR A 70 -6.99 5.43 15.19
C THR A 70 -6.10 4.19 15.34
N PRO A 71 -6.35 3.09 14.59
CA PRO A 71 -5.48 1.93 14.59
C PRO A 71 -4.11 2.26 14.02
N PHE A 72 -3.06 1.77 14.66
CA PHE A 72 -1.68 2.01 14.26
C PHE A 72 -0.91 0.68 14.10
N GLY A 73 -0.12 0.56 13.05
CA GLY A 73 0.80 -0.56 12.83
C GLY A 73 2.25 -0.13 13.03
N VAL A 74 2.94 0.23 11.91
CA VAL A 74 4.32 0.73 11.92
C VAL A 74 4.48 2.12 11.28
N GLY A 75 3.37 2.81 10.99
CA GLY A 75 3.36 4.19 10.49
C GLY A 75 3.98 4.37 9.09
N THR A 76 3.94 3.36 8.23
CA THR A 76 4.54 3.39 6.87
C THR A 76 3.56 3.78 5.77
N SER A 77 2.37 4.21 6.11
CA SER A 77 1.36 4.67 5.15
C SER A 77 1.71 6.02 4.52
N LEU A 78 1.12 6.32 3.34
CA LEU A 78 1.50 7.45 2.49
C LEU A 78 0.37 8.48 2.28
N GLU A 79 -0.81 8.29 2.92
CA GLU A 79 -1.96 9.19 2.75
C GLU A 79 -2.55 9.66 4.10
N GLY A 80 -1.76 9.60 5.19
CA GLY A 80 -2.18 10.08 6.50
C GLY A 80 -3.15 9.17 7.25
N HIS A 81 -3.14 7.87 6.97
CA HIS A 81 -4.09 6.89 7.54
C HIS A 81 -4.08 6.82 9.06
N VAL A 82 -2.88 6.96 9.65
CA VAL A 82 -2.66 6.77 11.09
C VAL A 82 -2.55 8.09 11.87
N ILE A 83 -2.74 9.23 11.19
CA ILE A 83 -2.70 10.56 11.84
C ILE A 83 -4.02 10.77 12.57
N PRO A 84 -4.05 10.89 13.90
CA PRO A 84 -5.28 11.02 14.70
C PRO A 84 -5.78 12.47 14.71
N ILE A 85 -6.29 12.97 13.58
CA ILE A 85 -6.68 14.39 13.40
C ILE A 85 -7.75 14.90 14.37
N HIS A 86 -8.46 13.99 15.05
CA HIS A 86 -9.43 14.30 16.09
C HIS A 86 -8.92 13.95 17.50
N GLY A 87 -7.60 13.75 17.67
CA GLY A 87 -7.04 13.28 18.95
C GLY A 87 -7.50 11.86 19.29
N GLY A 88 -7.83 11.61 20.56
CA GLY A 88 -8.29 10.32 21.04
C GLY A 88 -7.16 9.30 21.21
N ILE A 89 -7.46 8.03 20.95
CA ILE A 89 -6.55 6.90 21.18
C ILE A 89 -5.87 6.50 19.87
N SER A 90 -4.52 6.50 19.85
CA SER A 90 -3.77 5.70 18.90
C SER A 90 -3.65 4.28 19.44
N LEU A 91 -4.23 3.30 18.71
CA LEU A 91 -4.29 1.90 19.10
C LEU A 91 -3.20 1.13 18.39
N ASP A 92 -2.03 0.98 19.03
CA ASP A 92 -0.86 0.33 18.45
C ASP A 92 -0.95 -1.20 18.56
N LEU A 93 -1.04 -1.86 17.42
CA LEU A 93 -1.22 -3.31 17.31
C LEU A 93 0.11 -4.09 17.23
N SER A 94 1.26 -3.43 17.41
CA SER A 94 2.59 -4.07 17.28
C SER A 94 2.81 -5.23 18.24
N ARG A 95 2.16 -5.24 19.43
CA ARG A 95 2.22 -6.34 20.38
C ARG A 95 1.41 -7.57 19.95
N LEU A 96 0.55 -7.47 18.96
CA LEU A 96 -0.11 -8.60 18.30
C LEU A 96 0.86 -9.22 17.27
N GLY A 97 2.00 -9.70 17.71
CA GLY A 97 3.15 -10.08 16.89
C GLY A 97 3.38 -11.59 16.70
N ARG A 98 2.38 -12.44 16.96
CA ARG A 98 2.55 -13.89 16.88
C ARG A 98 2.12 -14.46 15.52
N ILE A 99 2.94 -15.35 14.96
CA ILE A 99 2.52 -16.28 13.91
C ILE A 99 1.78 -17.41 14.61
N LEU A 100 0.47 -17.53 14.34
CA LEU A 100 -0.39 -18.51 15.03
C LEU A 100 -0.29 -19.87 14.38
N GLU A 101 -0.18 -19.92 13.06
CA GLU A 101 -0.08 -21.15 12.28
C GLU A 101 0.59 -20.89 10.92
N ILE A 102 1.44 -21.82 10.50
CA ILE A 102 1.82 -22.00 9.09
C ILE A 102 1.41 -23.42 8.72
N SER A 103 0.62 -23.55 7.66
CA SER A 103 0.15 -24.85 7.13
C SER A 103 0.70 -25.04 5.71
N PRO A 104 1.86 -25.68 5.55
CA PRO A 104 2.47 -25.88 4.24
C PRO A 104 1.59 -26.71 3.28
N GLU A 105 0.86 -27.67 3.81
CA GLU A 105 -0.03 -28.54 3.01
C GLU A 105 -1.23 -27.79 2.44
N ASN A 106 -1.69 -26.73 3.14
CA ASN A 106 -2.79 -25.89 2.71
C ASN A 106 -2.31 -24.60 2.03
N LEU A 107 -0.99 -24.35 2.00
CA LEU A 107 -0.39 -23.11 1.49
C LEU A 107 -0.98 -21.88 2.17
N THR A 108 -1.09 -21.91 3.51
CA THR A 108 -1.67 -20.81 4.28
C THR A 108 -0.85 -20.47 5.51
N ALA A 109 -0.96 -19.23 5.97
CA ALA A 109 -0.53 -18.82 7.31
C ALA A 109 -1.63 -18.00 7.97
N THR A 110 -1.77 -18.17 9.30
CA THR A 110 -2.59 -17.30 10.14
C THR A 110 -1.67 -16.57 11.11
N VAL A 111 -1.74 -15.25 11.10
CA VAL A 111 -0.88 -14.35 11.86
C VAL A 111 -1.68 -13.29 12.57
N GLN A 112 -1.18 -12.80 13.70
CA GLN A 112 -1.72 -11.60 14.34
C GLN A 112 -1.35 -10.34 13.54
N ALA A 113 -2.16 -9.29 13.65
CA ALA A 113 -2.09 -8.09 12.82
C ALA A 113 -0.74 -7.36 12.87
N GLY A 114 -0.02 -7.41 13.98
CA GLY A 114 1.28 -6.76 14.18
C GLY A 114 2.48 -7.55 13.62
N VAL A 115 2.28 -8.76 13.07
CA VAL A 115 3.36 -9.50 12.39
C VAL A 115 3.76 -8.74 11.13
N THR A 116 5.06 -8.46 10.96
CA THR A 116 5.55 -7.79 9.76
C THR A 116 5.70 -8.76 8.59
N ARG A 117 5.68 -8.22 7.36
CA ARG A 117 5.87 -9.00 6.13
C ARG A 117 7.16 -9.82 6.15
N LEU A 118 8.28 -9.19 6.50
CA LEU A 118 9.58 -9.87 6.55
C LEU A 118 9.64 -10.95 7.64
N THR A 119 8.89 -10.80 8.74
CA THR A 119 8.79 -11.82 9.78
C THR A 119 8.03 -13.05 9.26
N LEU A 120 6.90 -12.83 8.55
CA LEU A 120 6.18 -13.94 7.91
C LEU A 120 7.02 -14.60 6.81
N GLU A 121 7.70 -13.81 5.97
CA GLU A 121 8.52 -14.32 4.87
C GLU A 121 9.64 -15.25 5.39
N ARG A 122 10.36 -14.83 6.43
CA ARG A 122 11.39 -15.68 7.06
C ARG A 122 10.83 -16.98 7.61
N ALA A 123 9.66 -16.95 8.21
CA ALA A 123 9.03 -18.15 8.77
C ALA A 123 8.49 -19.07 7.66
N ALA A 124 7.81 -18.54 6.65
CA ALA A 124 7.32 -19.31 5.50
C ALA A 124 8.46 -19.90 4.67
N GLY A 125 9.58 -19.19 4.53
CA GLY A 125 10.76 -19.63 3.81
C GLY A 125 11.38 -20.93 4.36
N GLN A 126 11.24 -21.20 5.67
CA GLN A 126 11.67 -22.47 6.28
C GLN A 126 10.89 -23.70 5.74
N HIS A 127 9.74 -23.45 5.11
CA HIS A 127 8.88 -24.45 4.49
C HIS A 127 8.93 -24.41 2.96
N GLY A 128 9.85 -23.64 2.34
CA GLY A 128 9.92 -23.46 0.89
C GLY A 128 8.76 -22.61 0.34
N LEU A 129 8.14 -21.80 1.18
CA LEU A 129 6.99 -20.95 0.83
C LEU A 129 7.35 -19.47 0.99
N PHE A 130 6.56 -18.60 0.33
CA PHE A 130 6.66 -17.16 0.50
C PHE A 130 5.27 -16.49 0.46
N PHE A 131 5.20 -15.29 1.03
CA PHE A 131 4.04 -14.43 0.92
C PHE A 131 4.26 -13.42 -0.22
N PRO A 132 3.36 -13.34 -1.23
CA PRO A 132 3.69 -12.65 -2.48
C PRO A 132 3.51 -11.13 -2.43
N VAL A 133 2.73 -10.57 -1.50
CA VAL A 133 2.49 -9.11 -1.47
C VAL A 133 3.70 -8.42 -0.85
N ASP A 134 4.38 -7.57 -1.62
CA ASP A 134 5.67 -6.96 -1.28
C ASP A 134 5.68 -5.43 -1.38
N PRO A 135 4.93 -4.71 -0.53
CA PRO A 135 5.03 -3.25 -0.48
C PRO A 135 6.46 -2.83 -0.14
N GLY A 136 6.85 -1.61 -0.53
CA GLY A 136 8.22 -1.12 -0.36
C GLY A 136 8.72 -1.08 1.08
N ALA A 137 7.82 -1.06 2.08
CA ALA A 137 8.14 -1.06 3.50
C ALA A 137 7.94 -2.44 4.16
N ASP A 138 8.60 -2.68 5.31
CA ASP A 138 8.31 -3.83 6.17
C ASP A 138 7.05 -3.56 7.00
N ALA A 139 5.90 -3.52 6.33
CA ALA A 139 4.61 -3.23 6.93
C ALA A 139 4.05 -4.43 7.71
N THR A 140 3.15 -4.16 8.66
CA THR A 140 2.41 -5.20 9.39
C THR A 140 1.29 -5.79 8.53
N LEU A 141 1.01 -7.09 8.69
CA LEU A 141 -0.04 -7.79 7.91
C LEU A 141 -1.43 -7.17 8.13
N GLY A 142 -1.71 -6.69 9.34
CA GLY A 142 -2.96 -5.96 9.63
C GLY A 142 -3.03 -4.62 8.91
N GLY A 143 -1.94 -3.85 8.88
CA GLY A 143 -1.84 -2.60 8.13
C GLY A 143 -1.97 -2.83 6.62
N MET A 144 -1.27 -3.83 6.08
CA MET A 144 -1.38 -4.22 4.67
C MET A 144 -2.80 -4.62 4.28
N ALA A 145 -3.49 -5.38 5.14
CA ALA A 145 -4.89 -5.72 4.91
C ALA A 145 -5.80 -4.48 4.98
N ALA A 146 -5.58 -3.59 5.95
CA ALA A 146 -6.36 -2.38 6.12
C ALA A 146 -6.27 -1.43 4.92
N THR A 147 -5.12 -1.34 4.23
CA THR A 147 -4.92 -0.49 3.04
C THR A 147 -5.11 -1.25 1.72
N ASN A 148 -5.37 -2.56 1.76
CA ASN A 148 -5.36 -3.42 0.57
C ASN A 148 -4.05 -3.30 -0.22
N ALA A 149 -2.93 -3.39 0.47
CA ALA A 149 -1.59 -3.18 -0.08
C ALA A 149 -1.30 -4.03 -1.32
N ALA A 150 -0.47 -3.49 -2.19
CA ALA A 150 0.07 -4.13 -3.37
C ALA A 150 1.61 -4.17 -3.31
N GLY A 151 2.26 -4.34 -4.44
CA GLY A 151 3.71 -4.34 -4.58
C GLY A 151 4.13 -4.84 -5.95
N THR A 152 5.43 -5.04 -6.15
CA THR A 152 6.01 -5.35 -7.46
C THR A 152 5.52 -6.67 -8.08
N THR A 153 5.03 -7.59 -7.25
CA THR A 153 4.56 -8.92 -7.68
C THR A 153 3.05 -8.99 -7.94
N THR A 154 2.34 -7.88 -7.82
CA THR A 154 0.87 -7.80 -7.96
C THR A 154 0.39 -8.29 -9.32
N VAL A 155 1.12 -7.99 -10.38
CA VAL A 155 0.78 -8.44 -11.74
C VAL A 155 0.59 -9.96 -11.84
N ARG A 156 1.28 -10.74 -11.02
CA ARG A 156 1.18 -12.21 -10.98
C ARG A 156 0.26 -12.73 -9.89
N TYR A 157 0.37 -12.17 -8.69
CA TYR A 157 -0.24 -12.76 -7.50
C TYR A 157 -1.42 -11.95 -6.96
N GLY A 158 -1.67 -10.75 -7.47
CA GLY A 158 -2.69 -9.85 -6.97
C GLY A 158 -2.30 -9.18 -5.64
N LYS A 159 -3.18 -8.29 -5.17
CA LYS A 159 -3.03 -7.51 -3.94
C LYS A 159 -3.43 -8.31 -2.69
N MET A 160 -3.41 -7.63 -1.52
CA MET A 160 -3.85 -8.22 -0.25
C MET A 160 -5.22 -8.90 -0.34
N ARG A 161 -6.18 -8.29 -1.03
CA ARG A 161 -7.53 -8.86 -1.21
C ARG A 161 -7.53 -10.25 -1.85
N ALA A 162 -6.68 -10.47 -2.85
CA ALA A 162 -6.56 -11.76 -3.53
C ALA A 162 -5.83 -12.82 -2.68
N ASN A 163 -4.99 -12.37 -1.74
CA ASN A 163 -4.15 -13.23 -0.91
C ASN A 163 -4.62 -13.37 0.53
N THR A 164 -5.72 -12.72 0.93
CA THR A 164 -6.33 -12.85 2.25
C THR A 164 -7.55 -13.76 2.19
N LEU A 165 -7.56 -14.80 2.99
CA LEU A 165 -8.62 -15.81 3.04
C LEU A 165 -9.63 -15.55 4.16
N ALA A 166 -9.17 -15.04 5.30
CA ALA A 166 -10.00 -14.80 6.48
C ALA A 166 -9.39 -13.70 7.35
N LEU A 167 -10.24 -13.04 8.13
CA LEU A 167 -9.85 -12.04 9.12
C LEU A 167 -10.53 -12.34 10.47
N GLU A 168 -9.83 -12.04 11.57
CA GLU A 168 -10.45 -11.70 12.84
C GLU A 168 -10.37 -10.18 13.00
N ALA A 169 -11.46 -9.55 13.42
CA ALA A 169 -11.52 -8.10 13.59
C ALA A 169 -12.48 -7.73 14.73
N VAL A 170 -12.30 -6.52 15.27
CA VAL A 170 -13.11 -5.98 16.36
C VAL A 170 -13.88 -4.77 15.84
N LEU A 171 -15.20 -4.79 16.02
CA LEU A 171 -16.10 -3.68 15.67
C LEU A 171 -16.04 -2.57 16.72
N ALA A 172 -16.57 -1.39 16.39
CA ALA A 172 -16.59 -0.23 17.26
C ALA A 172 -17.22 -0.48 18.65
N ASP A 173 -18.18 -1.40 18.74
CA ASP A 173 -18.85 -1.79 19.99
C ASP A 173 -18.13 -2.85 20.82
N GLY A 174 -16.93 -3.28 20.38
CA GLY A 174 -16.10 -4.30 21.00
C GLY A 174 -16.47 -5.74 20.62
N ARG A 175 -17.41 -5.99 19.70
CA ARG A 175 -17.69 -7.35 19.22
C ARG A 175 -16.54 -7.86 18.37
N ILE A 176 -16.06 -9.06 18.69
CA ILE A 176 -15.08 -9.80 17.88
C ILE A 176 -15.83 -10.56 16.80
N ILE A 177 -15.43 -10.37 15.55
CA ILE A 177 -15.98 -11.07 14.40
C ILE A 177 -14.92 -11.85 13.66
N ARG A 178 -15.32 -12.93 12.99
CA ARG A 178 -14.47 -13.69 12.07
C ARG A 178 -15.14 -13.76 10.72
N THR A 179 -14.39 -13.42 9.68
CA THR A 179 -14.87 -13.39 8.30
C THR A 179 -14.05 -14.34 7.43
N GLY A 180 -14.64 -14.79 6.33
CA GLY A 180 -13.95 -15.69 5.40
C GLY A 180 -13.83 -17.13 5.91
N SER A 181 -12.93 -17.88 5.28
CA SER A 181 -12.61 -19.26 5.66
C SER A 181 -11.23 -19.66 5.12
N ARG A 182 -10.64 -20.75 5.62
CA ARG A 182 -9.36 -21.28 5.10
C ARG A 182 -9.47 -22.00 3.75
N THR A 183 -10.66 -22.05 3.17
CA THR A 183 -10.88 -22.71 1.87
C THR A 183 -10.52 -21.79 0.72
N ALA A 184 -10.10 -22.37 -0.39
CA ALA A 184 -9.71 -21.61 -1.59
C ALA A 184 -10.88 -20.85 -2.22
N LYS A 185 -12.14 -21.27 -1.97
CA LYS A 185 -13.36 -20.62 -2.48
C LYS A 185 -14.54 -20.85 -1.53
N THR A 186 -15.43 -19.86 -1.47
CA THR A 186 -16.71 -19.94 -0.78
C THR A 186 -17.76 -19.12 -1.55
N SER A 187 -19.02 -19.51 -1.45
CA SER A 187 -20.17 -18.75 -1.98
C SER A 187 -21.20 -18.50 -0.86
N ALA A 188 -20.79 -18.60 0.41
CA ALA A 188 -21.64 -18.48 1.57
C ALA A 188 -21.73 -17.03 2.08
N GLY A 189 -22.78 -16.32 1.68
CA GLY A 189 -23.10 -14.98 2.16
C GLY A 189 -22.32 -13.85 1.46
N TYR A 190 -22.40 -12.65 2.03
CA TYR A 190 -21.66 -11.47 1.55
C TYR A 190 -20.18 -11.56 1.89
N ASP A 191 -19.33 -11.02 1.03
CA ASP A 191 -17.88 -10.97 1.25
C ASP A 191 -17.51 -9.87 2.25
N LEU A 192 -17.65 -10.17 3.53
CA LEU A 192 -17.21 -9.26 4.60
C LEU A 192 -15.70 -9.16 4.70
N THR A 193 -14.96 -10.21 4.30
CA THR A 193 -13.50 -10.17 4.25
C THR A 193 -13.03 -9.11 3.25
N GLY A 194 -13.56 -9.17 2.02
CA GLY A 194 -13.27 -8.17 1.00
C GLY A 194 -13.75 -6.76 1.37
N LEU A 195 -14.82 -6.61 2.15
CA LEU A 195 -15.29 -5.31 2.64
C LEU A 195 -14.32 -4.68 3.66
N LEU A 196 -13.77 -5.49 4.57
CA LEU A 196 -12.82 -5.01 5.59
C LEU A 196 -11.43 -4.72 5.03
N ILE A 197 -11.01 -5.45 3.98
CA ILE A 197 -9.73 -5.18 3.30
C ILE A 197 -9.83 -3.88 2.51
N GLY A 198 -8.96 -2.93 2.83
CA GLY A 198 -8.97 -1.58 2.26
C GLY A 198 -9.93 -0.62 2.97
N SER A 199 -10.44 -0.98 4.15
CA SER A 199 -11.29 -0.09 4.96
C SER A 199 -10.49 0.90 5.82
N GLU A 200 -9.18 0.82 5.83
CA GLU A 200 -8.25 1.75 6.51
C GLU A 200 -8.57 1.98 8.00
N GLY A 201 -9.04 0.92 8.67
CA GLY A 201 -9.43 1.00 10.08
C GLY A 201 -10.74 1.76 10.36
N THR A 202 -11.50 2.13 9.33
CA THR A 202 -12.76 2.89 9.51
C THR A 202 -13.96 2.00 9.80
N LEU A 203 -13.93 0.69 9.45
CA LEU A 203 -15.04 -0.24 9.67
C LEU A 203 -14.80 -1.18 10.86
N ALA A 204 -13.56 -1.59 11.09
CA ALA A 204 -13.16 -2.46 12.18
C ALA A 204 -11.65 -2.37 12.41
N VAL A 205 -11.19 -2.85 13.58
CA VAL A 205 -9.78 -3.06 13.88
C VAL A 205 -9.42 -4.53 13.59
N ILE A 206 -8.57 -4.78 12.60
CA ILE A 206 -8.12 -6.12 12.22
C ILE A 206 -7.10 -6.61 13.28
N THR A 207 -7.31 -7.81 13.81
CA THR A 207 -6.45 -8.42 14.85
C THR A 207 -5.75 -9.69 14.40
N GLU A 208 -6.33 -10.44 13.43
CA GLU A 208 -5.67 -11.60 12.81
C GLU A 208 -5.94 -11.62 11.31
N VAL A 209 -4.97 -12.10 10.55
CA VAL A 209 -5.03 -12.26 9.10
C VAL A 209 -4.65 -13.68 8.72
N THR A 210 -5.51 -14.38 7.99
CA THR A 210 -5.17 -15.64 7.34
C THR A 210 -4.86 -15.37 5.87
N VAL A 211 -3.63 -15.63 5.46
CA VAL A 211 -3.14 -15.36 4.11
C VAL A 211 -2.80 -16.64 3.35
N ARG A 212 -2.86 -16.52 2.02
CA ARG A 212 -2.34 -17.54 1.08
C ARG A 212 -0.84 -17.40 0.93
N LEU A 213 -0.14 -18.53 0.95
CA LEU A 213 1.28 -18.65 0.63
C LEU A 213 1.46 -19.31 -0.74
N HIS A 214 2.63 -19.10 -1.33
CA HIS A 214 3.02 -19.70 -2.60
C HIS A 214 4.35 -20.42 -2.46
N ALA A 215 4.58 -21.45 -3.28
CA ALA A 215 5.88 -22.13 -3.34
C ALA A 215 6.94 -21.17 -3.91
N ILE A 216 8.13 -21.17 -3.31
CA ILE A 216 9.28 -20.44 -3.86
C ILE A 216 9.61 -21.04 -5.24
N PRO A 217 9.63 -20.24 -6.32
CA PRO A 217 9.92 -20.75 -7.67
C PRO A 217 11.35 -21.25 -7.77
N GLU A 218 11.55 -22.30 -8.58
CA GLU A 218 12.86 -22.93 -8.76
C GLU A 218 13.83 -22.04 -9.55
N HIS A 219 13.32 -21.35 -10.57
CA HIS A 219 14.09 -20.44 -11.41
C HIS A 219 13.48 -19.05 -11.43
N ALA A 220 14.34 -18.05 -11.52
CA ALA A 220 13.98 -16.67 -11.74
C ALA A 220 15.03 -15.99 -12.61
N VAL A 221 14.60 -15.23 -13.61
CA VAL A 221 15.46 -14.40 -14.46
C VAL A 221 14.80 -13.04 -14.63
N ALA A 222 15.59 -11.97 -14.53
CA ALA A 222 15.11 -10.63 -14.79
C ALA A 222 15.69 -10.07 -16.10
N LEU A 223 14.94 -9.17 -16.72
CA LEU A 223 15.37 -8.32 -17.82
C LEU A 223 15.41 -6.87 -17.35
N ARG A 224 16.47 -6.16 -17.75
CA ARG A 224 16.49 -4.71 -17.79
C ARG A 224 16.39 -4.29 -19.26
N ILE A 225 15.36 -3.53 -19.60
CA ILE A 225 15.05 -3.14 -20.97
C ILE A 225 15.01 -1.62 -21.04
N SER A 226 15.82 -1.01 -21.90
CA SER A 226 15.87 0.45 -22.09
C SER A 226 15.10 0.87 -23.34
N PHE A 227 14.46 2.05 -23.31
CA PHE A 227 13.63 2.56 -24.39
C PHE A 227 14.00 4.00 -24.75
N PRO A 228 13.67 4.45 -25.98
CA PRO A 228 13.89 5.83 -26.39
C PRO A 228 12.96 6.83 -25.69
N ASP A 229 11.74 6.39 -25.33
CA ASP A 229 10.70 7.18 -24.68
C ASP A 229 9.86 6.34 -23.71
N ILE A 230 9.12 7.01 -22.82
CA ILE A 230 8.33 6.37 -21.79
C ILE A 230 7.10 5.65 -22.36
N GLU A 231 6.53 6.16 -23.44
CA GLU A 231 5.37 5.55 -24.11
C GLU A 231 5.71 4.16 -24.66
N SER A 232 6.89 3.99 -25.25
CA SER A 232 7.38 2.69 -25.76
C SER A 232 7.54 1.69 -24.61
N ALA A 233 8.08 2.11 -23.46
CA ALA A 233 8.14 1.27 -22.26
C ALA A 233 6.74 0.85 -21.78
N CYS A 234 5.80 1.80 -21.68
CA CYS A 234 4.44 1.53 -21.26
C CYS A 234 3.67 0.61 -22.23
N ARG A 235 3.83 0.80 -23.56
CA ARG A 235 3.22 -0.10 -24.55
C ARG A 235 3.81 -1.51 -24.47
N THR A 236 5.12 -1.63 -24.23
CA THR A 236 5.75 -2.92 -23.98
C THR A 236 5.13 -3.61 -22.77
N ALA A 237 5.00 -2.94 -21.62
CA ALA A 237 4.39 -3.50 -20.42
C ALA A 237 2.95 -3.99 -20.68
N ALA A 238 2.13 -3.18 -21.34
CA ALA A 238 0.77 -3.56 -21.72
C ALA A 238 0.76 -4.75 -22.69
N GLY A 239 1.66 -4.77 -23.69
CA GLY A 239 1.80 -5.85 -24.67
C GLY A 239 2.20 -7.17 -24.04
N VAL A 240 3.13 -7.15 -23.08
CA VAL A 240 3.60 -8.32 -22.32
C VAL A 240 2.45 -8.97 -21.55
N VAL A 241 1.66 -8.16 -20.84
CA VAL A 241 0.50 -8.66 -20.10
C VAL A 241 -0.58 -9.17 -21.05
N ALA A 242 -0.88 -8.44 -22.13
CA ALA A 242 -1.89 -8.82 -23.12
C ALA A 242 -1.51 -10.12 -23.88
N ALA A 243 -0.22 -10.37 -24.09
CA ALA A 243 0.27 -11.61 -24.70
C ALA A 243 0.22 -12.82 -23.75
N GLY A 244 -0.08 -12.60 -22.46
CA GLY A 244 -0.16 -13.66 -21.47
C GLY A 244 1.20 -14.21 -21.04
N ALA A 245 2.30 -13.43 -21.18
CA ALA A 245 3.61 -13.82 -20.66
C ALA A 245 3.55 -14.02 -19.15
N GLY A 246 4.18 -15.10 -18.66
CA GLY A 246 4.16 -15.50 -17.25
C GLY A 246 5.09 -14.66 -16.36
N VAL A 247 5.04 -13.32 -16.52
CA VAL A 247 5.89 -12.39 -15.76
C VAL A 247 5.45 -12.28 -14.31
N THR A 248 6.43 -12.12 -13.42
CA THR A 248 6.20 -11.95 -11.99
C THR A 248 6.25 -10.48 -11.57
N ARG A 249 7.03 -9.68 -12.28
CA ARG A 249 7.20 -8.25 -12.05
C ARG A 249 7.35 -7.52 -13.37
N VAL A 250 6.77 -6.33 -13.49
CA VAL A 250 6.94 -5.41 -14.64
C VAL A 250 6.96 -3.97 -14.10
N GLU A 251 8.16 -3.44 -13.89
CA GLU A 251 8.39 -2.18 -13.19
C GLU A 251 8.94 -1.12 -14.15
N LEU A 252 8.35 0.06 -14.15
CA LEU A 252 8.74 1.22 -14.94
C LEU A 252 9.58 2.19 -14.13
N LEU A 253 10.66 2.70 -14.72
CA LEU A 253 11.41 3.86 -14.25
C LEU A 253 11.63 4.82 -15.43
N ASP A 254 11.35 6.11 -15.25
CA ASP A 254 11.71 7.10 -16.25
C ASP A 254 13.21 7.48 -16.20
N ALA A 255 13.66 8.29 -17.15
CA ALA A 255 15.06 8.69 -17.24
C ALA A 255 15.54 9.45 -15.99
N TRP A 256 14.67 10.26 -15.36
CA TRP A 256 15.00 11.04 -14.18
C TRP A 256 15.23 10.12 -12.96
N ILE A 257 14.33 9.15 -12.74
CA ILE A 257 14.48 8.14 -11.68
C ILE A 257 15.73 7.29 -11.92
N VAL A 258 15.99 6.85 -13.17
CA VAL A 258 17.20 6.08 -13.49
C VAL A 258 18.47 6.85 -13.15
N ALA A 259 18.52 8.16 -13.44
CA ALA A 259 19.66 9.01 -13.11
C ALA A 259 19.86 9.12 -11.59
N ALA A 260 18.79 9.30 -10.81
CA ALA A 260 18.84 9.33 -9.35
C ALA A 260 19.32 8.00 -8.76
N VAL A 261 18.79 6.87 -9.25
CA VAL A 261 19.19 5.51 -8.86
C VAL A 261 20.66 5.26 -9.17
N ASN A 262 21.14 5.63 -10.36
CA ASN A 262 22.57 5.50 -10.72
C ASN A 262 23.47 6.22 -9.72
N ALA A 263 23.11 7.46 -9.37
CA ALA A 263 23.90 8.25 -8.42
C ALA A 263 23.91 7.65 -7.00
N TYR A 264 22.75 7.15 -6.55
CA TYR A 264 22.58 6.64 -5.19
C TYR A 264 23.15 5.22 -5.02
N SER A 265 22.83 4.30 -5.94
CA SER A 265 23.17 2.88 -5.85
C SER A 265 24.51 2.54 -6.53
N GLY A 266 25.18 3.53 -7.15
CA GLY A 266 26.44 3.30 -7.87
C GLY A 266 26.29 2.43 -9.11
N THR A 267 25.10 2.40 -9.71
CA THR A 267 24.82 1.71 -10.98
C THR A 267 25.19 2.60 -12.17
N SER A 268 25.22 2.04 -13.37
CA SER A 268 25.52 2.75 -14.63
C SER A 268 24.52 2.37 -15.73
N TYR A 269 23.23 2.32 -15.37
CA TYR A 269 22.19 2.06 -16.36
C TYR A 269 22.07 3.23 -17.34
N PRO A 270 21.74 3.00 -18.63
CA PRO A 270 21.41 4.10 -19.55
C PRO A 270 20.34 5.00 -18.93
N ALA A 271 20.58 6.33 -18.88
CA ALA A 271 19.67 7.30 -18.31
C ALA A 271 18.50 7.58 -19.28
N THR A 272 17.77 6.54 -19.61
CA THR A 272 16.58 6.52 -20.49
C THR A 272 15.47 5.77 -19.77
N PRO A 273 14.20 5.92 -20.17
CA PRO A 273 13.12 5.11 -19.61
C PRO A 273 13.41 3.62 -19.73
N CYS A 274 13.13 2.87 -18.67
CA CYS A 274 13.40 1.42 -18.68
C CYS A 274 12.29 0.62 -18.00
N LEU A 275 12.19 -0.65 -18.36
CA LEU A 275 11.44 -1.66 -17.66
C LEU A 275 12.39 -2.65 -16.98
N PHE A 276 12.06 -3.01 -15.74
CA PHE A 276 12.60 -4.18 -15.07
C PHE A 276 11.51 -5.25 -15.06
N VAL A 277 11.78 -6.37 -15.72
CA VAL A 277 10.81 -7.46 -15.88
C VAL A 277 11.40 -8.73 -15.27
N GLU A 278 10.62 -9.50 -14.53
CA GLU A 278 11.04 -10.79 -13.99
C GLU A 278 10.04 -11.88 -14.37
N ALA A 279 10.54 -13.03 -14.77
CA ALA A 279 9.76 -14.25 -14.93
C ALA A 279 10.29 -15.34 -13.98
N THR A 280 9.37 -16.12 -13.41
CA THR A 280 9.68 -17.18 -12.45
C THR A 280 8.90 -18.46 -12.76
N GLY A 281 9.52 -19.63 -12.53
CA GLY A 281 8.87 -20.92 -12.79
C GLY A 281 9.87 -22.05 -13.04
N SER A 282 9.58 -22.99 -13.96
CA SER A 282 10.58 -23.91 -14.49
C SER A 282 11.47 -23.21 -15.53
N GLU A 283 12.67 -23.73 -15.76
CA GLU A 283 13.65 -23.09 -16.65
C GLU A 283 13.10 -22.87 -18.06
N GLU A 284 12.45 -23.87 -18.65
CA GLU A 284 11.91 -23.78 -20.01
C GLU A 284 10.79 -22.71 -20.11
N VAL A 285 9.91 -22.62 -19.12
CA VAL A 285 8.82 -21.63 -19.08
C VAL A 285 9.38 -20.22 -18.95
N VAL A 286 10.33 -20.03 -18.03
CA VAL A 286 10.98 -18.72 -17.83
C VAL A 286 11.66 -18.24 -19.10
N LEU A 287 12.40 -19.13 -19.82
CA LEU A 287 13.06 -18.75 -21.05
C LEU A 287 12.08 -18.38 -22.15
N ALA A 288 11.00 -19.16 -22.34
CA ALA A 288 9.97 -18.87 -23.32
C ALA A 288 9.25 -17.55 -23.05
N ASP A 289 8.90 -17.28 -21.80
CA ASP A 289 8.26 -16.02 -21.38
C ASP A 289 9.19 -14.82 -21.67
N LEU A 290 10.48 -14.93 -21.36
CA LEU A 290 11.43 -13.84 -21.58
C LEU A 290 11.75 -13.61 -23.07
N GLU A 291 11.76 -14.66 -23.90
CA GLU A 291 11.85 -14.52 -25.36
C GLU A 291 10.66 -13.75 -25.92
N LEU A 292 9.44 -14.04 -25.42
CA LEU A 292 8.23 -13.30 -25.79
C LEU A 292 8.30 -11.83 -25.34
N VAL A 293 8.72 -11.56 -24.09
CA VAL A 293 8.92 -10.20 -23.57
C VAL A 293 9.91 -9.43 -24.43
N GLN A 294 11.06 -10.05 -24.76
CA GLN A 294 12.08 -9.41 -25.58
C GLN A 294 11.56 -9.08 -27.00
N ALA A 295 10.86 -10.02 -27.64
CA ALA A 295 10.28 -9.79 -28.97
C ALA A 295 9.29 -8.63 -28.99
N ILE A 296 8.44 -8.50 -27.95
CA ILE A 296 7.51 -7.39 -27.80
C ILE A 296 8.28 -6.08 -27.59
N ALA A 297 9.29 -6.08 -26.72
CA ALA A 297 10.11 -4.90 -26.44
C ALA A 297 10.86 -4.40 -27.68
N GLU A 298 11.43 -5.31 -28.48
CA GLU A 298 12.11 -4.98 -29.75
C GLU A 298 11.13 -4.38 -30.77
N ALA A 299 9.89 -4.90 -30.83
CA ALA A 299 8.85 -4.36 -31.70
C ALA A 299 8.43 -2.92 -31.30
N GLU A 300 8.51 -2.60 -30.01
CA GLU A 300 8.24 -1.26 -29.46
C GLU A 300 9.49 -0.35 -29.43
N GLY A 301 10.63 -0.81 -29.98
CA GLY A 301 11.81 0.00 -30.19
C GLY A 301 12.80 0.00 -29.02
N ALA A 302 12.85 -1.09 -28.24
CA ALA A 302 13.85 -1.25 -27.18
C ALA A 302 15.28 -1.03 -27.73
N THR A 303 16.09 -0.29 -26.98
CA THR A 303 17.45 0.10 -27.40
C THR A 303 18.53 -0.77 -26.75
N ASP A 304 18.21 -1.41 -25.62
CA ASP A 304 19.12 -2.29 -24.88
C ASP A 304 18.29 -3.30 -24.08
N VAL A 305 18.69 -4.59 -24.13
CA VAL A 305 18.05 -5.67 -23.36
C VAL A 305 19.15 -6.47 -22.66
N VAL A 306 19.14 -6.45 -21.35
CA VAL A 306 20.11 -7.16 -20.51
C VAL A 306 19.42 -8.24 -19.69
N HIS A 307 19.92 -9.47 -19.78
CA HIS A 307 19.42 -10.62 -19.03
C HIS A 307 20.20 -10.79 -17.72
N GLU A 308 19.55 -10.64 -16.59
CA GLU A 308 20.11 -10.82 -15.26
C GLU A 308 19.76 -12.23 -14.74
N ARG A 309 20.61 -13.20 -15.08
CA ARG A 309 20.45 -14.62 -14.70
C ARG A 309 21.10 -14.95 -13.37
N ASP A 310 22.19 -14.25 -13.05
CA ASP A 310 22.93 -14.42 -11.80
C ASP A 310 22.08 -13.89 -10.63
N PRO A 311 21.92 -14.66 -9.52
CA PRO A 311 21.11 -14.25 -8.38
C PRO A 311 21.55 -12.92 -7.74
N ASP A 312 22.86 -12.67 -7.66
CA ASP A 312 23.38 -11.43 -7.07
C ASP A 312 23.15 -10.23 -8.00
N ALA A 313 23.30 -10.41 -9.31
CA ALA A 313 23.00 -9.37 -10.29
C ALA A 313 21.49 -9.03 -10.26
N ARG A 314 20.63 -10.03 -10.21
CA ARG A 314 19.18 -9.86 -10.06
C ARG A 314 18.81 -9.17 -8.74
N ALA A 315 19.43 -9.56 -7.63
CA ALA A 315 19.23 -8.91 -6.34
C ALA A 315 19.64 -7.41 -6.38
N ARG A 316 20.76 -7.07 -7.04
CA ARG A 316 21.19 -5.67 -7.24
C ARG A 316 20.19 -4.89 -8.09
N LEU A 317 19.64 -5.49 -9.17
CA LEU A 317 18.63 -4.86 -10.02
C LEU A 317 17.38 -4.51 -9.19
N TRP A 318 16.83 -5.47 -8.45
CA TRP A 318 15.65 -5.23 -7.61
C TRP A 318 15.92 -4.28 -6.46
N LYS A 319 17.12 -4.37 -5.84
CA LYS A 319 17.52 -3.39 -4.83
C LYS A 319 17.50 -1.97 -5.39
N SER A 320 18.04 -1.74 -6.59
CA SER A 320 18.03 -0.41 -7.20
C SER A 320 16.61 0.11 -7.48
N ARG A 321 15.65 -0.78 -7.81
CA ARG A 321 14.22 -0.40 -7.94
C ARG A 321 13.60 -0.03 -6.60
N HIS A 322 13.87 -0.80 -5.54
CA HIS A 322 13.38 -0.49 -4.19
C HIS A 322 14.00 0.80 -3.63
N ASP A 323 15.24 1.07 -3.97
CA ASP A 323 15.94 2.29 -3.53
C ASP A 323 15.44 3.57 -4.26
N ALA A 324 14.54 3.50 -5.24
CA ALA A 324 14.15 4.65 -6.06
C ALA A 324 13.66 5.86 -5.23
N ALA A 325 12.79 5.66 -4.24
CA ALA A 325 12.34 6.74 -3.36
C ALA A 325 13.49 7.34 -2.51
N HIS A 326 14.36 6.48 -1.97
CA HIS A 326 15.56 6.96 -1.23
C HIS A 326 16.55 7.69 -2.14
N ALA A 327 16.70 7.24 -3.38
CA ALA A 327 17.57 7.86 -4.36
C ALA A 327 17.10 9.26 -4.75
N THR A 328 15.80 9.45 -4.92
CA THR A 328 15.21 10.76 -5.21
C THR A 328 15.35 11.70 -4.03
N ALA A 329 15.03 11.27 -2.82
CA ALA A 329 15.21 12.07 -1.60
C ALA A 329 16.67 12.45 -1.34
N ALA A 330 17.62 11.54 -1.60
CA ALA A 330 19.06 11.83 -1.44
C ALA A 330 19.59 12.83 -2.47
N THR A 331 18.99 12.91 -3.66
CA THR A 331 19.36 13.84 -4.73
C THR A 331 18.94 15.29 -4.38
N PHE A 332 17.87 15.46 -3.60
CA PHE A 332 17.31 16.77 -3.23
C PHE A 332 17.21 16.92 -1.69
N PRO A 333 18.32 17.07 -0.99
CA PRO A 333 18.30 17.18 0.47
C PRO A 333 17.56 18.44 0.93
N GLY A 334 16.66 18.29 1.88
CA GLY A 334 15.86 19.39 2.44
C GLY A 334 14.49 19.58 1.79
N THR A 335 14.15 18.82 0.77
CA THR A 335 12.81 18.73 0.21
C THR A 335 11.96 17.71 0.98
N LYS A 336 10.64 17.76 0.78
CA LYS A 336 9.69 16.76 1.26
C LYS A 336 9.12 15.99 0.06
N GLU A 337 9.18 14.68 0.11
CA GLU A 337 8.64 13.87 -0.99
C GLU A 337 7.11 13.91 -0.99
N ARG A 338 6.51 14.12 -2.17
CA ARG A 338 5.10 13.93 -2.43
C ARG A 338 4.94 12.87 -3.50
N ALA A 339 4.43 11.71 -3.11
CA ALA A 339 4.12 10.63 -4.01
C ALA A 339 2.69 10.77 -4.53
N THR A 340 2.47 10.47 -5.83
CA THR A 340 1.14 10.21 -6.37
C THR A 340 0.93 8.70 -6.52
N ASP A 341 -0.32 8.30 -6.73
CA ASP A 341 -0.67 6.91 -6.93
C ASP A 341 -1.97 6.85 -7.72
N VAL A 342 -1.89 6.69 -9.02
CA VAL A 342 -3.03 6.48 -9.90
C VAL A 342 -2.90 5.16 -10.63
N CYS A 343 -4.03 4.56 -10.99
CA CYS A 343 -4.01 3.35 -11.80
C CYS A 343 -4.99 3.53 -12.97
N VAL A 344 -4.55 3.15 -14.16
CA VAL A 344 -5.33 3.28 -15.41
C VAL A 344 -5.43 1.94 -16.13
N PRO A 345 -6.42 1.74 -17.02
CA PRO A 345 -6.42 0.58 -17.91
C PRO A 345 -5.09 0.49 -18.65
N LEU A 346 -4.56 -0.73 -18.84
CA LEU A 346 -3.23 -0.94 -19.45
C LEU A 346 -3.05 -0.24 -20.79
N THR A 347 -4.11 -0.14 -21.62
CA THR A 347 -4.10 0.56 -22.89
C THR A 347 -3.92 2.07 -22.76
N GLU A 348 -4.25 2.62 -21.60
CA GLU A 348 -4.15 4.06 -21.31
C GLU A 348 -2.82 4.44 -20.63
N LEU A 349 -2.02 3.45 -20.18
CA LEU A 349 -0.81 3.70 -19.41
C LEU A 349 0.18 4.61 -20.13
N ALA A 350 0.41 4.40 -21.43
CA ALA A 350 1.30 5.24 -22.23
C ALA A 350 0.82 6.70 -22.31
N GLY A 351 -0.49 6.90 -22.47
CA GLY A 351 -1.11 8.22 -22.49
C GLY A 351 -1.04 8.93 -21.13
N ALA A 352 -1.28 8.20 -20.04
CA ALA A 352 -1.19 8.73 -18.68
C ALA A 352 0.25 9.11 -18.32
N ALA A 353 1.24 8.27 -18.65
CA ALA A 353 2.65 8.55 -18.39
C ALA A 353 3.14 9.78 -19.18
N ARG A 354 2.75 9.91 -20.44
CA ARG A 354 3.03 11.11 -21.24
C ARG A 354 2.41 12.36 -20.64
N PHE A 355 1.15 12.29 -20.21
CA PHE A 355 0.45 13.41 -19.57
C PHE A 355 1.16 13.82 -18.28
N ALA A 356 1.45 12.87 -17.40
CA ALA A 356 2.14 13.11 -16.14
C ALA A 356 3.51 13.77 -16.34
N ARG A 357 4.32 13.31 -17.34
CA ARG A 357 5.60 13.93 -17.67
C ARG A 357 5.42 15.37 -18.15
N ALA A 358 4.45 15.61 -19.04
CA ALA A 358 4.17 16.96 -19.53
C ALA A 358 3.73 17.93 -18.42
N GLU A 359 2.96 17.46 -17.44
CA GLU A 359 2.55 18.26 -16.27
C GLU A 359 3.72 18.58 -15.35
N ILE A 360 4.60 17.61 -15.08
CA ILE A 360 5.84 17.84 -14.31
C ILE A 360 6.69 18.92 -14.98
N ASP A 361 6.89 18.81 -16.31
CA ASP A 361 7.67 19.78 -17.09
C ASP A 361 7.00 21.17 -17.13
N ARG A 362 5.69 21.22 -17.27
CA ARG A 362 4.89 22.47 -17.27
C ARG A 362 5.02 23.21 -15.93
N LEU A 363 4.96 22.48 -14.83
CA LEU A 363 5.05 23.03 -13.47
C LEU A 363 6.48 23.28 -13.03
N GLY A 364 7.48 22.74 -13.74
CA GLY A 364 8.90 22.89 -13.42
C GLY A 364 9.35 22.18 -12.15
N LEU A 365 8.63 21.11 -11.76
CA LEU A 365 8.90 20.37 -10.52
C LEU A 365 10.04 19.35 -10.70
N ASN A 366 10.79 19.13 -9.63
CA ASN A 366 11.78 18.06 -9.54
C ASN A 366 11.09 16.73 -9.26
N ALA A 367 10.69 16.02 -10.30
CA ALA A 367 9.92 14.80 -10.17
C ALA A 367 10.21 13.79 -11.30
N GLY A 368 10.05 12.52 -10.99
CA GLY A 368 10.16 11.42 -11.94
C GLY A 368 9.00 10.43 -11.83
N LEU A 369 8.88 9.59 -12.86
CA LEU A 369 7.84 8.57 -12.98
C LEU A 369 8.41 7.20 -12.64
N VAL A 370 7.71 6.49 -11.78
CA VAL A 370 7.97 5.10 -11.41
C VAL A 370 6.64 4.38 -11.29
N GLY A 371 6.58 3.07 -11.55
CA GLY A 371 5.29 2.40 -11.42
C GLY A 371 5.33 0.90 -11.65
N HIS A 372 4.24 0.26 -11.20
CA HIS A 372 3.93 -1.14 -11.44
C HIS A 372 3.23 -1.24 -12.80
N ALA A 373 4.06 -1.15 -13.88
CA ALA A 373 3.54 -1.00 -15.23
C ALA A 373 2.68 -2.19 -15.71
N GLY A 374 2.94 -3.38 -15.14
CA GLY A 374 2.14 -4.58 -15.40
C GLY A 374 0.71 -4.51 -14.90
N ASP A 375 0.43 -3.59 -13.96
CA ASP A 375 -0.88 -3.39 -13.35
C ASP A 375 -1.56 -2.08 -13.82
N GLY A 376 -0.86 -1.26 -14.62
CA GLY A 376 -1.33 0.07 -15.00
C GLY A 376 -1.19 1.12 -13.91
N ASN A 377 -0.46 0.83 -12.83
CA ASN A 377 -0.24 1.72 -11.71
C ASN A 377 0.97 2.62 -11.95
N LEU A 378 0.79 3.92 -11.75
CA LEU A 378 1.79 4.96 -12.01
C LEU A 378 1.93 5.87 -10.81
N HIS A 379 3.17 6.06 -10.37
CA HIS A 379 3.56 6.99 -9.32
C HIS A 379 4.40 8.13 -9.89
N ILE A 380 4.25 9.30 -9.31
CA ILE A 380 5.19 10.41 -9.45
C ILE A 380 5.90 10.58 -8.10
N ALA A 381 7.21 10.50 -8.10
CA ALA A 381 8.03 10.85 -6.94
C ALA A 381 8.49 12.31 -7.10
N ALA A 382 7.80 13.24 -6.45
CA ALA A 382 8.09 14.67 -6.55
C ALA A 382 8.80 15.15 -5.28
N GLN A 383 9.95 15.82 -5.45
CA GLN A 383 10.72 16.41 -4.37
C GLN A 383 10.34 17.90 -4.25
N ILE A 384 9.58 18.24 -3.22
CA ILE A 384 8.89 19.53 -3.08
C ILE A 384 9.64 20.46 -2.13
N GLU A 385 9.99 21.64 -2.61
CA GLU A 385 10.48 22.73 -1.79
C GLU A 385 9.33 23.46 -1.06
N PRO A 386 9.56 24.13 0.08
CA PRO A 386 8.49 24.80 0.84
C PRO A 386 7.65 25.79 0.03
N GLY A 387 8.20 26.39 -1.03
CA GLY A 387 7.47 27.32 -1.92
C GLY A 387 6.64 26.64 -3.02
N GLU A 388 6.74 25.34 -3.19
CA GLU A 388 6.16 24.58 -4.30
C GLU A 388 4.90 23.76 -3.90
N ILE A 389 4.43 23.88 -2.66
CA ILE A 389 3.29 23.11 -2.14
C ILE A 389 2.07 23.24 -3.06
N GLY A 390 1.70 24.47 -3.45
CA GLY A 390 0.57 24.70 -4.36
C GLY A 390 0.75 24.10 -5.74
N LEU A 391 1.98 24.08 -6.27
CA LEU A 391 2.28 23.43 -7.55
C LEU A 391 2.16 21.91 -7.45
N SER A 392 2.59 21.35 -6.33
CA SER A 392 2.44 19.91 -6.08
C SER A 392 0.98 19.48 -5.92
N GLU A 393 0.14 20.33 -5.33
CA GLU A 393 -1.31 20.10 -5.24
C GLU A 393 -1.96 20.14 -6.63
N GLU A 394 -1.57 21.11 -7.46
CA GLU A 394 -2.01 21.20 -8.86
C GLU A 394 -1.61 19.96 -9.66
N LEU A 395 -0.36 19.47 -9.50
CA LEU A 395 0.12 18.26 -10.15
C LEU A 395 -0.74 17.05 -9.77
N VAL A 396 -0.95 16.80 -8.46
CA VAL A 396 -1.75 15.68 -7.95
C VAL A 396 -3.17 15.75 -8.51
N HIS A 397 -3.79 16.94 -8.46
CA HIS A 397 -5.15 17.14 -8.96
C HIS A 397 -5.27 16.81 -10.46
N ASN A 398 -4.37 17.35 -11.29
CA ASN A 398 -4.40 17.15 -12.73
C ASN A 398 -4.15 15.71 -13.14
N VAL A 399 -3.22 15.02 -12.46
CA VAL A 399 -2.91 13.61 -12.73
C VAL A 399 -4.06 12.69 -12.32
N VAL A 400 -4.73 12.97 -11.20
CA VAL A 400 -5.93 12.24 -10.79
C VAL A 400 -7.07 12.46 -11.77
N ASP A 401 -7.32 13.70 -12.19
CA ASP A 401 -8.39 14.01 -13.14
C ASP A 401 -8.14 13.35 -14.52
N ASP A 402 -6.89 13.31 -15.01
CA ASP A 402 -6.53 12.59 -16.24
C ASP A 402 -6.75 11.08 -16.08
N ALA A 403 -6.35 10.49 -14.96
CA ALA A 403 -6.55 9.07 -14.70
C ALA A 403 -8.03 8.69 -14.66
N LEU A 404 -8.88 9.47 -13.97
CA LEU A 404 -10.33 9.27 -13.93
C LEU A 404 -10.96 9.42 -15.31
N ALA A 405 -10.54 10.43 -16.10
CA ALA A 405 -11.02 10.63 -17.47
C ALA A 405 -10.68 9.46 -18.41
N ARG A 406 -9.60 8.72 -18.11
CA ARG A 406 -9.21 7.49 -18.83
C ARG A 406 -9.93 6.23 -18.33
N GLY A 407 -10.86 6.35 -17.38
CA GLY A 407 -11.53 5.20 -16.74
C GLY A 407 -10.67 4.46 -15.70
N GLY A 408 -9.68 5.14 -15.15
CA GLY A 408 -8.83 4.69 -14.08
C GLY A 408 -9.37 5.03 -12.69
N THR A 409 -8.49 5.00 -11.67
CA THR A 409 -8.79 5.28 -10.27
C THR A 409 -7.78 6.24 -9.65
N CYS A 410 -8.21 6.99 -8.64
CA CYS A 410 -7.37 7.96 -7.92
C CYS A 410 -6.30 7.29 -7.04
N THR A 411 -6.38 5.98 -6.79
CA THR A 411 -5.41 5.25 -5.98
C THR A 411 -5.29 3.80 -6.45
N GLY A 412 -4.08 3.37 -6.81
CA GLY A 412 -3.77 1.97 -7.14
C GLY A 412 -3.54 1.14 -5.87
N GLU A 413 -2.78 1.67 -4.91
CA GLU A 413 -2.35 0.93 -3.73
C GLU A 413 -2.24 1.76 -2.43
N HIS A 414 -1.97 3.09 -2.50
CA HIS A 414 -1.73 3.89 -1.29
C HIS A 414 -2.96 4.05 -0.42
N GLY A 415 -4.18 3.89 -0.96
CA GLY A 415 -5.43 4.14 -0.26
C GLY A 415 -5.86 5.61 -0.32
N ILE A 416 -6.89 5.95 0.43
CA ILE A 416 -7.53 7.27 0.43
C ILE A 416 -7.01 8.14 1.58
N GLY A 417 -6.96 7.60 2.79
CA GLY A 417 -6.52 8.31 4.00
C GLY A 417 -7.19 9.67 4.17
N LEU A 418 -6.35 10.69 4.40
CA LEU A 418 -6.72 12.12 4.43
C LEU A 418 -6.65 12.75 3.03
N GLY A 419 -5.67 12.31 2.23
CA GLY A 419 -5.23 13.04 1.03
C GLY A 419 -6.19 12.97 -0.14
N LYS A 420 -6.95 11.88 -0.28
CA LYS A 420 -7.71 11.59 -1.49
C LYS A 420 -9.23 11.55 -1.32
N ILE A 421 -9.77 12.04 -0.20
CA ILE A 421 -11.24 12.06 0.03
C ILE A 421 -11.97 12.78 -1.11
N GLY A 422 -11.51 13.97 -1.52
CA GLY A 422 -12.13 14.69 -2.64
C GLY A 422 -11.99 13.99 -4.00
N ALA A 423 -10.92 13.22 -4.20
CA ALA A 423 -10.74 12.38 -5.39
C ALA A 423 -11.71 11.18 -5.37
N LEU A 424 -11.90 10.55 -4.21
CA LEU A 424 -12.88 9.48 -4.02
C LEU A 424 -14.31 9.96 -4.32
N GLU A 425 -14.67 11.18 -3.89
CA GLU A 425 -15.98 11.77 -4.19
C GLU A 425 -16.18 11.97 -5.70
N LYS A 426 -15.14 12.44 -6.41
CA LYS A 426 -15.18 12.56 -7.89
C LYS A 426 -15.34 11.21 -8.57
N GLU A 427 -14.61 10.18 -8.11
CA GLU A 427 -14.61 8.85 -8.71
C GLU A 427 -15.94 8.12 -8.52
N HIS A 428 -16.53 8.23 -7.33
CA HIS A 428 -17.68 7.40 -6.94
C HIS A 428 -19.02 8.15 -6.88
N GLY A 429 -19.04 9.47 -6.79
CA GLY A 429 -20.26 10.26 -6.83
C GLY A 429 -21.32 9.78 -5.83
N ASP A 430 -22.49 9.39 -6.33
CA ASP A 430 -23.64 8.95 -5.51
C ASP A 430 -23.34 7.71 -4.63
N LEU A 431 -22.33 6.90 -4.96
CA LEU A 431 -21.94 5.74 -4.17
C LEU A 431 -21.36 6.10 -2.80
N ILE A 432 -20.90 7.34 -2.62
CA ILE A 432 -20.44 7.84 -1.30
C ILE A 432 -21.53 7.69 -0.24
N SER A 433 -22.78 7.97 -0.60
CA SER A 433 -23.93 7.82 0.32
C SER A 433 -24.10 6.36 0.81
N LEU A 434 -23.85 5.38 -0.06
CA LEU A 434 -23.89 3.97 0.30
C LEU A 434 -22.70 3.58 1.18
N MET A 435 -21.50 4.09 0.90
CA MET A 435 -20.31 3.86 1.73
C MET A 435 -20.50 4.44 3.14
N LEU A 436 -21.09 5.64 3.27
CA LEU A 436 -21.46 6.25 4.56
C LEU A 436 -22.49 5.39 5.33
N ALA A 437 -23.48 4.81 4.65
CA ALA A 437 -24.45 3.92 5.27
C ALA A 437 -23.80 2.62 5.79
N ILE A 438 -22.82 2.06 5.05
CA ILE A 438 -22.01 0.92 5.50
C ILE A 438 -21.20 1.32 6.73
N LYS A 439 -20.48 2.45 6.68
CA LYS A 439 -19.72 2.99 7.83
C LYS A 439 -20.60 3.10 9.07
N ALA A 440 -21.78 3.72 8.96
CA ALA A 440 -22.73 3.88 10.07
C ALA A 440 -23.24 2.55 10.63
N SER A 441 -23.31 1.50 9.80
CA SER A 441 -23.71 0.15 10.25
C SER A 441 -22.64 -0.56 11.06
N PHE A 442 -21.36 -0.32 10.78
CA PHE A 442 -20.21 -0.91 11.48
C PHE A 442 -19.76 -0.06 12.67
N ASP A 443 -19.89 1.25 12.57
CA ASP A 443 -19.43 2.23 13.54
C ASP A 443 -20.50 3.34 13.73
N PRO A 444 -21.58 3.05 14.45
CA PRO A 444 -22.70 3.99 14.60
C PRO A 444 -22.35 5.26 15.42
N HIS A 445 -21.26 5.24 16.15
CA HIS A 445 -20.77 6.38 16.94
C HIS A 445 -19.64 7.16 16.24
N GLY A 446 -19.17 6.69 15.08
CA GLY A 446 -18.12 7.35 14.30
C GLY A 446 -16.77 7.44 15.00
N ILE A 447 -16.42 6.48 15.87
CA ILE A 447 -15.19 6.52 16.64
C ILE A 447 -13.99 5.93 15.89
N LEU A 448 -14.22 5.03 14.92
CA LEU A 448 -13.14 4.33 14.21
C LEU A 448 -12.54 5.19 13.12
N ASN A 449 -11.30 5.58 13.31
CA ASN A 449 -10.46 6.36 12.39
C ASN A 449 -11.22 7.52 11.69
N PRO A 450 -11.86 8.42 12.45
CA PRO A 450 -12.71 9.46 11.88
C PRO A 450 -11.90 10.46 11.03
N GLY A 451 -12.56 11.06 10.02
CA GLY A 451 -11.94 11.99 9.08
C GLY A 451 -11.06 11.32 8.02
N LYS A 452 -11.17 9.99 7.84
CA LYS A 452 -10.44 9.21 6.84
C LYS A 452 -11.40 8.53 5.88
N VAL A 453 -10.96 8.30 4.65
CA VAL A 453 -11.66 7.59 3.57
C VAL A 453 -12.90 8.34 3.09
N LEU A 454 -13.83 8.66 3.97
CA LEU A 454 -15.13 9.26 3.65
C LEU A 454 -15.21 10.70 4.18
N PRO A 455 -15.93 11.59 3.51
CA PRO A 455 -16.16 12.94 4.01
C PRO A 455 -16.97 12.92 5.32
N ASP A 456 -16.66 13.84 6.24
CA ASP A 456 -17.37 13.97 7.53
C ASP A 456 -18.85 14.36 7.38
N ASN A 457 -19.17 15.06 6.28
CA ASN A 457 -20.54 15.43 5.92
C ASN A 457 -20.87 14.84 4.54
N PRO A 458 -22.04 14.19 4.38
CA PRO A 458 -22.45 13.74 3.06
C PRO A 458 -22.58 14.95 2.12
N PRO A 459 -22.27 14.80 0.82
CA PRO A 459 -22.47 15.86 -0.14
C PRO A 459 -23.91 16.37 -0.08
N THR A 460 -24.08 17.66 0.08
CA THR A 460 -25.41 18.30 0.03
C THR A 460 -26.05 18.02 -1.32
N GLN A 461 -27.20 17.31 -1.30
CA GLN A 461 -27.99 17.01 -2.49
C GLN A 461 -28.44 18.26 -3.24
#